data_b49dfbdf28629a20c67df956526d7c7e
#
_entry.id   b49dfbdf28629a20c67df956526d7c7e
#
_cell.length_a   1.000
_cell.length_b   1.000
_cell.length_c   1.000
_cell.angle_alpha   90.00
_cell.angle_beta   90.00
_cell.angle_gamma   90.00
#
_symmetry.space_group_name_H-M   'P 1'
#
loop_
_entity.id
_entity.type
_entity.pdbx_description
1 polymer ?
#
loop_
_entity_poly.entity_id
_entity_poly.type
_entity_poly.pdbx_seq_one_letter_code
_entity_poly.pdbx_strand_id
1 'polypeptide(L)'
;MALRSLYTFVLVFLFLKITGRRGVRQMSLFEVLIILTLGSAAGDVAFYDDVPMVPVFIVFLSLALLYRLVMWLMSKSEKLEDLFEGKPVVIVEEGQLAWEKVQRANMTEFEFFMELRLNSVEQLGQVRLAIMETNGQISVYYYSDDEVKPGLCILPDNLIERFTTVPDAGEYACIKCSHVITMQAGSHQLCPRCANPEWTRVSRAKRIT
;
A
#
# COMPACT_ATOMS: atom_id res chain seq x y z
N MET A 1 -40.84 6.49 5.11
CA MET A 1 -39.50 6.01 5.53
C MET A 1 -39.18 4.62 4.98
N ALA A 2 -39.86 3.50 5.35
CA ALA A 2 -39.46 2.15 4.91
C ALA A 2 -39.41 1.94 3.39
N LEU A 3 -40.37 2.49 2.63
CA LEU A 3 -40.37 2.39 1.17
C LEU A 3 -39.15 3.17 0.54
N ARG A 4 -38.82 4.30 1.11
CA ARG A 4 -37.66 5.13 0.65
C ARG A 4 -36.34 4.41 0.93
N SER A 5 -36.19 3.81 2.11
CA SER A 5 -35.01 3.00 2.44
C SER A 5 -34.85 1.79 1.53
N LEU A 6 -35.97 1.11 1.20
CA LEU A 6 -35.93 0.00 0.25
C LEU A 6 -35.54 0.48 -1.16
N TYR A 7 -36.09 1.60 -1.60
CA TYR A 7 -35.76 2.20 -2.88
C TYR A 7 -34.27 2.55 -3.00
N THR A 8 -33.70 3.25 -2.01
CA THR A 8 -32.27 3.62 -2.02
C THR A 8 -31.38 2.39 -1.91
N PHE A 9 -31.75 1.40 -1.11
CA PHE A 9 -31.02 0.13 -1.03
C PHE A 9 -30.95 -0.56 -2.40
N VAL A 10 -32.07 -0.65 -3.12
CA VAL A 10 -32.12 -1.24 -4.46
C VAL A 10 -31.27 -0.46 -5.45
N LEU A 11 -31.31 0.88 -5.41
CA LEU A 11 -30.47 1.73 -6.28
C LEU A 11 -28.98 1.50 -6.03
N VAL A 12 -28.54 1.52 -4.77
CA VAL A 12 -27.14 1.25 -4.40
C VAL A 12 -26.74 -0.15 -4.81
N PHE A 13 -27.57 -1.16 -4.55
CA PHE A 13 -27.30 -2.53 -4.94
C PHE A 13 -27.13 -2.69 -6.46
N LEU A 14 -28.03 -2.09 -7.24
CA LEU A 14 -27.95 -2.10 -8.70
C LEU A 14 -26.69 -1.41 -9.19
N PHE A 15 -26.33 -0.26 -8.60
CA PHE A 15 -25.11 0.44 -8.93
C PHE A 15 -23.88 -0.44 -8.65
N LEU A 16 -23.75 -1.01 -7.46
CA LEU A 16 -22.64 -1.91 -7.11
C LEU A 16 -22.58 -3.15 -8.03
N LYS A 17 -23.71 -3.63 -8.50
CA LYS A 17 -23.76 -4.72 -9.49
C LYS A 17 -23.23 -4.30 -10.86
N ILE A 18 -23.43 -3.04 -11.26
CA ILE A 18 -22.93 -2.46 -12.53
C ILE A 18 -21.42 -2.18 -12.44
N THR A 19 -20.91 -1.74 -11.29
CA THR A 19 -19.48 -1.42 -11.09
C THR A 19 -18.56 -2.65 -11.08
N GLY A 20 -19.12 -3.86 -10.87
CA GLY A 20 -18.38 -5.11 -11.05
C GLY A 20 -18.07 -5.85 -9.74
N ARG A 21 -17.27 -6.94 -9.87
CA ARG A 21 -17.02 -7.91 -8.78
C ARG A 21 -15.74 -7.62 -7.98
N ARG A 22 -15.16 -6.44 -8.08
CA ARG A 22 -13.96 -6.11 -7.28
C ARG A 22 -14.35 -6.06 -5.81
N GLY A 23 -13.64 -6.80 -4.98
CA GLY A 23 -13.86 -6.79 -3.54
C GLY A 23 -13.51 -5.41 -2.94
N VAL A 24 -14.14 -5.04 -1.84
CA VAL A 24 -13.93 -3.73 -1.16
C VAL A 24 -12.45 -3.46 -0.85
N ARG A 25 -11.64 -4.50 -0.67
CA ARG A 25 -10.19 -4.38 -0.45
C ARG A 25 -9.36 -3.97 -1.68
N GLN A 26 -9.95 -4.03 -2.88
CA GLN A 26 -9.26 -3.77 -4.16
C GLN A 26 -9.86 -2.59 -4.90
N MET A 27 -10.62 -1.73 -4.21
CA MET A 27 -11.21 -0.54 -4.81
C MET A 27 -10.15 0.53 -5.02
N SER A 28 -10.19 1.15 -6.20
CA SER A 28 -9.39 2.34 -6.48
C SER A 28 -9.92 3.55 -5.69
N LEU A 29 -9.10 4.58 -5.54
CA LEU A 29 -9.51 5.85 -4.93
C LEU A 29 -10.75 6.43 -5.64
N PHE A 30 -10.81 6.31 -6.97
CA PHE A 30 -11.94 6.75 -7.78
C PHE A 30 -13.24 6.00 -7.45
N GLU A 31 -13.17 4.67 -7.27
CA GLU A 31 -14.33 3.85 -6.88
C GLU A 31 -14.83 4.21 -5.48
N VAL A 32 -13.91 4.43 -4.54
CA VAL A 32 -14.25 4.86 -3.17
C VAL A 32 -14.95 6.22 -3.20
N LEU A 33 -14.46 7.19 -3.98
CA LEU A 33 -15.08 8.51 -4.12
C LEU A 33 -16.53 8.41 -4.62
N ILE A 34 -16.77 7.58 -5.64
CA ILE A 34 -18.12 7.37 -6.17
C ILE A 34 -19.03 6.72 -5.14
N ILE A 35 -18.56 5.72 -4.40
CA ILE A 35 -19.38 5.05 -3.37
C ILE A 35 -19.74 6.01 -2.24
N LEU A 36 -18.81 6.87 -1.81
CA LEU A 36 -19.10 7.90 -0.80
C LEU A 36 -20.15 8.91 -1.29
N THR A 37 -20.04 9.35 -2.54
CA THR A 37 -21.01 10.27 -3.15
C THR A 37 -22.40 9.63 -3.25
N LEU A 38 -22.47 8.35 -3.66
CA LEU A 38 -23.74 7.62 -3.72
C LEU A 38 -24.32 7.38 -2.35
N GLY A 39 -23.49 7.07 -1.35
CA GLY A 39 -23.93 6.86 0.03
C GLY A 39 -24.58 8.11 0.61
N SER A 40 -24.04 9.31 0.34
CA SER A 40 -24.65 10.58 0.73
C SER A 40 -26.01 10.77 0.05
N ALA A 41 -26.09 10.65 -1.29
CA ALA A 41 -27.33 10.81 -2.03
C ALA A 41 -28.42 9.79 -1.63
N ALA A 42 -28.02 8.56 -1.32
CA ALA A 42 -28.92 7.51 -0.83
C ALA A 42 -29.43 7.83 0.58
N GLY A 43 -28.57 8.35 1.45
CA GLY A 43 -28.90 8.74 2.82
C GLY A 43 -29.95 9.85 2.85
N ASP A 44 -29.79 10.88 2.03
CA ASP A 44 -30.73 12.00 1.98
C ASP A 44 -32.15 11.53 1.63
N VAL A 45 -32.32 10.65 0.67
CA VAL A 45 -33.66 10.10 0.33
C VAL A 45 -34.22 9.19 1.41
N ALA A 46 -33.37 8.43 2.08
CA ALA A 46 -33.80 7.50 3.12
C ALA A 46 -34.31 8.24 4.38
N PHE A 47 -33.67 9.37 4.73
CA PHE A 47 -33.93 10.10 5.97
C PHE A 47 -34.88 11.28 5.81
N TYR A 48 -34.92 11.96 4.64
CA TYR A 48 -35.70 13.16 4.44
C TYR A 48 -36.89 12.92 3.49
N ASP A 49 -38.10 13.21 3.96
CA ASP A 49 -39.33 12.98 3.19
C ASP A 49 -39.56 14.03 2.09
N ASP A 50 -38.94 15.19 2.19
CA ASP A 50 -38.99 16.30 1.22
C ASP A 50 -38.05 16.06 0.01
N VAL A 51 -37.10 15.15 0.10
CA VAL A 51 -36.24 14.82 -1.03
C VAL A 51 -36.99 13.97 -2.07
N PRO A 52 -37.12 14.47 -3.32
CA PRO A 52 -37.88 13.77 -4.35
C PRO A 52 -37.08 12.57 -4.90
N MET A 53 -37.73 11.41 -5.07
CA MET A 53 -37.09 10.16 -5.46
C MET A 53 -36.60 10.13 -6.92
N VAL A 54 -37.31 10.81 -7.84
CA VAL A 54 -36.96 10.80 -9.28
C VAL A 54 -35.67 11.53 -9.59
N PRO A 55 -35.40 12.75 -9.08
CA PRO A 55 -34.09 13.39 -9.24
C PRO A 55 -32.93 12.55 -8.72
N VAL A 56 -33.11 11.84 -7.61
CA VAL A 56 -32.05 10.97 -7.06
C VAL A 56 -31.76 9.80 -8.00
N PHE A 57 -32.78 9.20 -8.62
CA PHE A 57 -32.57 8.19 -9.66
C PHE A 57 -31.73 8.75 -10.81
N ILE A 58 -31.99 9.97 -11.25
CA ILE A 58 -31.22 10.63 -12.32
C ILE A 58 -29.76 10.82 -11.88
N VAL A 59 -29.49 11.21 -10.61
CA VAL A 59 -28.14 11.32 -10.06
C VAL A 59 -27.42 9.96 -10.09
N PHE A 60 -28.08 8.89 -9.62
CA PHE A 60 -27.50 7.54 -9.66
C PHE A 60 -27.19 7.08 -11.08
N LEU A 61 -28.11 7.33 -12.02
CA LEU A 61 -27.91 7.00 -13.43
C LEU A 61 -26.73 7.81 -14.03
N SER A 62 -26.65 9.10 -13.73
CA SER A 62 -25.56 9.97 -14.18
C SER A 62 -24.20 9.52 -13.68
N LEU A 63 -24.12 9.15 -12.39
CA LEU A 63 -22.90 8.61 -11.78
C LEU A 63 -22.52 7.25 -12.36
N ALA A 64 -23.50 6.38 -12.64
CA ALA A 64 -23.25 5.10 -13.29
C ALA A 64 -22.71 5.28 -14.73
N LEU A 65 -23.26 6.22 -15.48
CA LEU A 65 -22.78 6.56 -16.82
C LEU A 65 -21.38 7.18 -16.78
N LEU A 66 -21.13 8.11 -15.84
CA LEU A 66 -19.82 8.71 -15.63
C LEU A 66 -18.77 7.64 -15.28
N TYR A 67 -19.08 6.75 -14.32
CA TYR A 67 -18.23 5.63 -13.97
C TYR A 67 -17.87 4.77 -15.20
N ARG A 68 -18.88 4.37 -15.97
CA ARG A 68 -18.64 3.57 -17.18
C ARG A 68 -17.81 4.31 -18.23
N LEU A 69 -18.03 5.63 -18.38
CA LEU A 69 -17.25 6.47 -19.29
C LEU A 69 -15.79 6.55 -18.85
N VAL A 70 -15.52 6.82 -17.56
CA VAL A 70 -14.15 6.90 -17.02
C VAL A 70 -13.45 5.56 -17.16
N MET A 71 -14.10 4.44 -16.79
CA MET A 71 -13.53 3.10 -16.94
C MET A 71 -13.23 2.76 -18.40
N TRP A 72 -14.09 3.18 -19.32
CA TRP A 72 -13.84 3.00 -20.76
C TRP A 72 -12.66 3.87 -21.24
N LEU A 73 -12.54 5.11 -20.79
CA LEU A 73 -11.42 5.99 -21.11
C LEU A 73 -10.10 5.43 -20.57
N MET A 74 -10.07 4.96 -19.32
CA MET A 74 -8.90 4.31 -18.69
C MET A 74 -8.48 3.06 -19.49
N SER A 75 -9.42 2.23 -19.93
CA SER A 75 -9.11 1.05 -20.75
C SER A 75 -8.48 1.38 -22.11
N LYS A 76 -8.53 2.62 -22.56
CA LYS A 76 -7.97 3.09 -23.84
C LYS A 76 -6.66 3.89 -23.69
N SER A 77 -6.30 4.31 -22.47
CA SER A 77 -5.17 5.20 -22.26
C SER A 77 -4.49 4.94 -20.91
N GLU A 78 -3.28 4.39 -20.94
CA GLU A 78 -2.43 4.22 -19.75
C GLU A 78 -2.22 5.52 -18.99
N LYS A 79 -2.16 6.68 -19.68
CA LYS A 79 -2.00 7.99 -19.03
C LYS A 79 -3.21 8.37 -18.17
N LEU A 80 -4.41 7.97 -18.58
CA LEU A 80 -5.62 8.21 -17.78
C LEU A 80 -5.69 7.21 -16.62
N GLU A 81 -5.32 5.96 -16.84
CA GLU A 81 -5.19 4.96 -15.79
C GLU A 81 -4.21 5.44 -14.71
N ASP A 82 -3.01 5.88 -15.10
CA ASP A 82 -1.99 6.46 -14.21
C ASP A 82 -2.50 7.69 -13.42
N LEU A 83 -3.36 8.51 -14.05
CA LEU A 83 -3.92 9.71 -13.41
C LEU A 83 -4.95 9.37 -12.33
N PHE A 84 -5.79 8.36 -12.56
CA PHE A 84 -6.88 8.00 -11.66
C PHE A 84 -6.49 6.94 -10.62
N GLU A 85 -5.65 5.99 -10.98
CA GLU A 85 -5.25 4.87 -10.12
C GLU A 85 -3.81 4.99 -9.60
N GLY A 86 -2.97 5.81 -10.24
CA GLY A 86 -1.55 5.92 -9.94
C GLY A 86 -0.73 4.81 -10.59
N LYS A 87 0.55 4.71 -10.20
CA LYS A 87 1.48 3.68 -10.70
C LYS A 87 1.98 2.79 -9.57
N PRO A 88 2.18 1.49 -9.84
CA PRO A 88 2.90 0.64 -8.92
C PRO A 88 4.32 1.18 -8.65
N VAL A 89 4.77 1.10 -7.40
CA VAL A 89 6.08 1.59 -6.99
C VAL A 89 6.91 0.45 -6.42
N VAL A 90 8.11 0.24 -6.97
CA VAL A 90 9.08 -0.71 -6.41
C VAL A 90 9.58 -0.16 -5.08
N ILE A 91 9.38 -0.91 -3.99
CA ILE A 91 9.76 -0.52 -2.63
C ILE A 91 10.95 -1.31 -2.08
N VAL A 92 11.10 -2.58 -2.49
CA VAL A 92 12.28 -3.40 -2.18
C VAL A 92 12.85 -3.95 -3.47
N GLU A 93 14.15 -3.87 -3.62
CA GLU A 93 14.90 -4.39 -4.75
C GLU A 93 16.20 -5.00 -4.22
N GLU A 94 16.49 -6.25 -4.60
CA GLU A 94 17.71 -6.96 -4.22
C GLU A 94 17.98 -7.04 -2.70
N GLY A 95 16.94 -7.16 -1.88
CA GLY A 95 17.05 -7.27 -0.43
C GLY A 95 17.22 -5.93 0.31
N GLN A 96 17.09 -4.81 -0.38
CA GLN A 96 17.22 -3.47 0.18
C GLN A 96 16.04 -2.59 -0.22
N LEU A 97 15.74 -1.56 0.59
CA LEU A 97 14.76 -0.55 0.21
C LEU A 97 15.22 0.20 -1.04
N ALA A 98 14.32 0.40 -1.98
CA ALA A 98 14.47 1.27 -3.12
C ALA A 98 14.34 2.74 -2.66
N TRP A 99 15.31 3.21 -1.86
CA TRP A 99 15.26 4.41 -1.04
C TRP A 99 14.72 5.65 -1.75
N GLU A 100 15.22 5.92 -2.97
CA GLU A 100 14.79 7.09 -3.74
C GLU A 100 13.32 6.99 -4.20
N LYS A 101 12.85 5.77 -4.47
CA LYS A 101 11.45 5.52 -4.88
C LYS A 101 10.53 5.60 -3.68
N VAL A 102 10.95 5.05 -2.53
CA VAL A 102 10.19 5.07 -1.27
C VAL A 102 9.99 6.48 -0.75
N GLN A 103 11.01 7.36 -0.84
CA GLN A 103 10.88 8.76 -0.44
C GLN A 103 9.82 9.55 -1.24
N ARG A 104 9.49 9.12 -2.44
CA ARG A 104 8.44 9.72 -3.27
C ARG A 104 7.05 9.14 -3.02
N ALA A 105 6.98 8.00 -2.37
CA ALA A 105 5.73 7.41 -1.96
C ALA A 105 5.20 8.14 -0.70
N ASN A 106 3.94 8.53 -0.71
CA ASN A 106 3.29 9.18 0.45
C ASN A 106 2.96 8.18 1.57
N MET A 107 3.90 7.31 1.91
CA MET A 107 3.75 6.25 2.91
C MET A 107 4.98 6.27 3.83
N THR A 108 4.78 5.99 5.11
CA THR A 108 5.86 5.95 6.08
C THR A 108 6.63 4.63 6.02
N GLU A 109 7.89 4.62 6.46
CA GLU A 109 8.70 3.39 6.57
C GLU A 109 8.00 2.35 7.46
N PHE A 110 7.32 2.80 8.50
CA PHE A 110 6.57 1.94 9.42
C PHE A 110 5.44 1.17 8.70
N GLU A 111 4.70 1.85 7.84
CA GLU A 111 3.61 1.25 7.05
C GLU A 111 4.16 0.22 6.06
N PHE A 112 5.27 0.51 5.36
CA PHE A 112 5.93 -0.46 4.49
C PHE A 112 6.36 -1.72 5.23
N PHE A 113 7.02 -1.55 6.37
CA PHE A 113 7.46 -2.69 7.17
C PHE A 113 6.29 -3.48 7.75
N MET A 114 5.21 -2.81 8.11
CA MET A 114 3.98 -3.48 8.55
C MET A 114 3.40 -4.37 7.44
N GLU A 115 3.25 -3.84 6.23
CA GLU A 115 2.72 -4.59 5.09
C GLU A 115 3.64 -5.75 4.69
N LEU A 116 4.97 -5.57 4.74
CA LEU A 116 5.91 -6.66 4.50
C LEU A 116 5.80 -7.75 5.58
N ARG A 117 5.62 -7.38 6.86
CA ARG A 117 5.38 -8.35 7.94
C ARG A 117 4.07 -9.13 7.77
N LEU A 118 3.00 -8.49 7.27
CA LEU A 118 1.75 -9.18 6.92
C LEU A 118 1.95 -10.24 5.83
N ASN A 119 2.98 -10.07 5.00
CA ASN A 119 3.42 -11.06 4.02
C ASN A 119 4.50 -12.02 4.58
N SER A 120 4.67 -12.11 5.91
CA SER A 120 5.62 -13.01 6.58
C SER A 120 7.10 -12.73 6.24
N VAL A 121 7.44 -11.46 5.98
CA VAL A 121 8.83 -11.02 5.83
C VAL A 121 9.37 -10.64 7.21
N GLU A 122 10.47 -11.26 7.64
CA GLU A 122 11.17 -10.94 8.88
C GLU A 122 12.33 -9.98 8.64
N GLN A 123 13.02 -10.13 7.50
CA GLN A 123 14.13 -9.27 7.11
C GLN A 123 14.16 -9.05 5.59
N LEU A 124 14.68 -7.90 5.15
CA LEU A 124 14.59 -7.48 3.74
C LEU A 124 15.39 -8.36 2.78
N GLY A 125 16.46 -9.00 3.22
CA GLY A 125 17.25 -9.90 2.37
C GLY A 125 16.52 -11.18 1.93
N GLN A 126 15.33 -11.49 2.50
CA GLN A 126 14.43 -12.52 2.00
C GLN A 126 13.72 -12.11 0.71
N VAL A 127 13.67 -10.80 0.41
CA VAL A 127 12.86 -10.22 -0.65
C VAL A 127 13.71 -9.87 -1.84
N ARG A 128 13.46 -10.51 -2.97
CA ARG A 128 14.09 -10.18 -4.25
C ARG A 128 13.49 -8.89 -4.83
N LEU A 129 12.16 -8.78 -4.78
CA LEU A 129 11.40 -7.64 -5.29
C LEU A 129 10.13 -7.47 -4.46
N ALA A 130 9.82 -6.25 -4.05
CA ALA A 130 8.51 -5.91 -3.52
C ALA A 130 7.98 -4.66 -4.22
N ILE A 131 6.71 -4.72 -4.62
CA ILE A 131 6.02 -3.68 -5.36
C ILE A 131 4.79 -3.25 -4.57
N MET A 132 4.68 -1.96 -4.30
CA MET A 132 3.45 -1.37 -3.81
C MET A 132 2.50 -1.15 -4.99
N GLU A 133 1.38 -1.80 -4.95
CA GLU A 133 0.34 -1.69 -5.97
C GLU A 133 -0.48 -0.41 -5.79
N THR A 134 -1.25 -0.05 -6.80
CA THR A 134 -2.06 1.17 -6.81
C THR A 134 -3.14 1.20 -5.74
N ASN A 135 -3.56 0.05 -5.24
CA ASN A 135 -4.50 -0.09 -4.12
C ASN A 135 -3.84 -0.09 -2.73
N GLY A 136 -2.51 0.16 -2.65
CA GLY A 136 -1.73 0.19 -1.41
C GLY A 136 -1.30 -1.18 -0.89
N GLN A 137 -1.67 -2.29 -1.53
CA GLN A 137 -1.18 -3.62 -1.18
C GLN A 137 0.26 -3.82 -1.67
N ILE A 138 0.99 -4.75 -1.05
CA ILE A 138 2.35 -5.08 -1.46
C ILE A 138 2.41 -6.47 -2.07
N SER A 139 2.87 -6.55 -3.32
CA SER A 139 3.25 -7.79 -3.98
C SER A 139 4.69 -8.12 -3.63
N VAL A 140 4.95 -9.31 -3.04
CA VAL A 140 6.29 -9.72 -2.58
C VAL A 140 6.78 -10.93 -3.36
N TYR A 141 7.96 -10.80 -3.95
CA TYR A 141 8.68 -11.87 -4.63
C TYR A 141 9.94 -12.19 -3.83
N TYR A 142 10.03 -13.41 -3.36
CA TYR A 142 11.10 -13.87 -2.48
C TYR A 142 12.30 -14.42 -3.25
N TYR A 143 13.44 -14.42 -2.58
CA TYR A 143 14.54 -15.30 -2.94
C TYR A 143 14.24 -16.76 -2.58
N SER A 144 14.89 -17.71 -3.25
CA SER A 144 14.99 -19.07 -2.74
C SER A 144 15.81 -19.07 -1.44
N ASP A 145 15.59 -20.06 -0.57
CA ASP A 145 16.26 -20.12 0.75
C ASP A 145 17.79 -20.11 0.66
N ASP A 146 18.35 -20.61 -0.45
CA ASP A 146 19.79 -20.63 -0.69
C ASP A 146 20.35 -19.27 -1.13
N GLU A 147 19.49 -18.38 -1.63
CA GLU A 147 19.86 -17.06 -2.15
C GLU A 147 19.53 -15.91 -1.17
N VAL A 148 18.97 -16.23 0.00
CA VAL A 148 18.64 -15.21 1.02
C VAL A 148 19.88 -14.43 1.40
N LYS A 149 19.80 -13.11 1.28
CA LYS A 149 20.87 -12.16 1.59
C LYS A 149 20.81 -11.70 3.05
N PRO A 150 21.94 -11.26 3.65
CA PRO A 150 21.88 -10.50 4.90
C PRO A 150 21.09 -9.23 4.70
N GLY A 151 20.16 -8.92 5.59
CA GLY A 151 19.32 -7.74 5.43
C GLY A 151 18.85 -7.11 6.72
N LEU A 152 18.21 -5.96 6.60
CA LEU A 152 17.59 -5.28 7.72
C LEU A 152 16.45 -6.14 8.29
N CYS A 153 16.52 -6.46 9.58
CA CYS A 153 15.38 -7.00 10.33
C CYS A 153 14.29 -5.92 10.42
N ILE A 154 13.06 -6.26 10.02
CA ILE A 154 11.92 -5.33 10.00
C ILE A 154 10.87 -5.64 11.08
N LEU A 155 11.22 -6.43 12.06
CA LEU A 155 10.38 -6.65 13.24
C LEU A 155 10.16 -5.34 14.01
N PRO A 156 9.15 -5.27 14.91
CA PRO A 156 8.92 -4.08 15.74
C PRO A 156 10.16 -3.65 16.52
N ASP A 157 10.29 -2.35 16.74
CA ASP A 157 11.47 -1.71 17.35
C ASP A 157 11.90 -2.28 18.70
N ASN A 158 10.95 -2.77 19.48
CA ASN A 158 11.23 -3.40 20.79
C ASN A 158 11.90 -4.80 20.65
N LEU A 159 12.00 -5.32 19.45
CA LEU A 159 12.62 -6.62 19.14
C LEU A 159 13.95 -6.46 18.38
N ILE A 160 14.38 -5.24 18.12
CA ILE A 160 15.59 -4.94 17.34
C ILE A 160 16.53 -4.08 18.18
N GLU A 161 17.79 -4.52 18.27
CA GLU A 161 18.83 -3.70 18.88
C GLU A 161 19.32 -2.64 17.91
N ARG A 162 19.47 -1.40 18.40
CA ARG A 162 19.95 -0.25 17.63
C ARG A 162 21.26 0.26 18.20
N PHE A 163 22.18 0.60 17.31
CA PHE A 163 23.52 1.07 17.66
C PHE A 163 23.86 2.35 16.90
N THR A 164 24.34 3.36 17.62
CA THR A 164 25.05 4.50 17.01
C THR A 164 26.55 4.24 16.97
N THR A 165 27.06 3.41 17.90
CA THR A 165 28.41 2.88 17.91
C THR A 165 28.31 1.36 17.95
N VAL A 166 28.85 0.67 16.96
CA VAL A 166 28.67 -0.78 16.85
C VAL A 166 29.58 -1.52 17.86
N PRO A 167 29.04 -2.51 18.59
CA PRO A 167 29.81 -3.19 19.65
C PRO A 167 30.87 -4.15 19.12
N ASP A 168 30.65 -4.79 17.98
CA ASP A 168 31.49 -5.82 17.40
C ASP A 168 31.78 -5.56 15.92
N ALA A 169 32.83 -6.20 15.39
CA ALA A 169 33.06 -6.23 13.94
C ALA A 169 32.04 -7.16 13.27
N GLY A 170 31.42 -6.70 12.17
CA GLY A 170 30.40 -7.47 11.46
C GLY A 170 29.66 -6.67 10.40
N GLU A 171 28.60 -7.28 9.86
CA GLU A 171 27.71 -6.63 8.92
C GLU A 171 26.54 -5.97 9.66
N TYR A 172 26.29 -4.72 9.31
CA TYR A 172 25.23 -3.91 9.89
C TYR A 172 24.35 -3.32 8.79
N ALA A 173 23.07 -3.24 9.06
CA ALA A 173 22.09 -2.60 8.20
C ALA A 173 21.67 -1.25 8.80
N CYS A 174 21.62 -0.23 7.97
CA CYS A 174 21.05 1.05 8.35
C CYS A 174 19.56 0.90 8.62
N ILE A 175 19.08 1.32 9.78
CA ILE A 175 17.66 1.17 10.15
C ILE A 175 16.72 1.97 9.26
N LYS A 176 17.21 3.00 8.60
CA LYS A 176 16.41 3.90 7.77
C LYS A 176 16.33 3.48 6.30
N CYS A 177 17.46 3.21 5.64
CA CYS A 177 17.48 2.89 4.20
C CYS A 177 17.87 1.45 3.88
N SER A 178 18.05 0.61 4.92
CA SER A 178 18.44 -0.80 4.82
C SER A 178 19.81 -1.07 4.16
N HIS A 179 20.61 -0.03 3.91
CA HIS A 179 21.93 -0.20 3.34
C HIS A 179 22.83 -1.04 4.25
N VAL A 180 23.39 -2.11 3.72
CA VAL A 180 24.23 -3.05 4.48
C VAL A 180 25.72 -2.73 4.24
N ILE A 181 26.48 -2.63 5.34
CA ILE A 181 27.92 -2.42 5.30
C ILE A 181 28.64 -3.26 6.36
N THR A 182 29.92 -3.53 6.14
CA THR A 182 30.79 -4.13 7.14
C THR A 182 31.43 -3.05 8.01
N MET A 183 31.32 -3.18 9.33
CA MET A 183 31.86 -2.24 10.31
C MET A 183 32.80 -2.92 11.28
N GLN A 184 33.80 -2.18 11.79
CA GLN A 184 34.71 -2.63 12.86
C GLN A 184 34.11 -2.29 14.22
N ALA A 185 34.47 -3.05 15.25
CA ALA A 185 34.08 -2.78 16.63
C ALA A 185 34.42 -1.34 17.03
N GLY A 186 33.48 -0.66 17.71
CA GLY A 186 33.64 0.74 18.13
C GLY A 186 33.44 1.77 17.02
N SER A 187 33.12 1.38 15.79
CA SER A 187 32.86 2.33 14.70
C SER A 187 31.60 3.14 14.97
N HIS A 188 31.74 4.45 14.72
CA HIS A 188 30.65 5.42 14.72
C HIS A 188 30.68 6.14 13.37
N GLN A 189 29.75 5.83 12.47
CA GLN A 189 29.70 6.46 11.17
C GLN A 189 28.27 6.67 10.69
N LEU A 190 28.09 7.72 9.91
CA LEU A 190 26.81 7.98 9.23
C LEU A 190 26.65 7.04 8.04
N CYS A 191 25.42 6.66 7.76
CA CYS A 191 25.11 5.87 6.58
C CYS A 191 25.48 6.63 5.30
N PRO A 192 26.30 6.07 4.41
CA PRO A 192 26.72 6.75 3.19
C PRO A 192 25.57 7.02 2.21
N ARG A 193 24.42 6.31 2.38
CA ARG A 193 23.26 6.44 1.51
C ARG A 193 22.23 7.48 1.99
N CYS A 194 22.02 7.58 3.31
CA CYS A 194 20.93 8.43 3.86
C CYS A 194 21.35 9.29 5.06
N ALA A 195 22.63 9.27 5.43
CA ALA A 195 23.23 9.98 6.55
C ALA A 195 22.60 9.67 7.94
N ASN A 196 21.86 8.57 8.06
CA ASN A 196 21.33 8.13 9.35
C ASN A 196 22.46 7.57 10.23
N PRO A 197 22.52 7.89 11.56
CA PRO A 197 23.56 7.39 12.46
C PRO A 197 23.27 6.03 13.08
N GLU A 198 22.04 5.51 12.94
CA GLU A 198 21.62 4.31 13.64
C GLU A 198 21.70 3.06 12.74
N TRP A 199 22.21 2.00 13.34
CA TRP A 199 22.47 0.72 12.71
C TRP A 199 21.90 -0.41 13.54
N THR A 200 21.65 -1.54 12.90
CA THR A 200 21.32 -2.81 13.56
C THR A 200 22.13 -3.94 12.93
N ARG A 201 22.31 -5.03 13.66
CA ARG A 201 22.92 -6.24 13.07
C ARG A 201 22.06 -6.78 11.95
N VAL A 202 22.67 -7.23 10.86
CA VAL A 202 21.92 -7.89 9.79
C VAL A 202 21.27 -9.16 10.28
N SER A 203 20.07 -9.45 9.83
CA SER A 203 19.44 -10.75 9.97
C SER A 203 19.77 -11.62 8.76
N ARG A 204 19.88 -12.93 8.98
CA ARG A 204 20.01 -13.98 7.97
C ARG A 204 18.89 -15.00 8.07
N ALA A 205 17.79 -14.63 8.77
CA ALA A 205 16.63 -15.49 8.92
C ALA A 205 16.10 -15.90 7.55
N LYS A 206 15.86 -17.19 7.37
CA LYS A 206 15.20 -17.77 6.20
C LYS A 206 13.71 -17.87 6.45
N ARG A 207 12.91 -17.93 5.40
CA ARG A 207 11.48 -18.23 5.58
C ARG A 207 11.35 -19.67 6.08
N ILE A 208 10.53 -19.82 7.11
CA ILE A 208 10.08 -21.15 7.53
C ILE A 208 8.83 -21.45 6.69
N THR A 209 8.92 -22.39 5.78
CA THR A 209 7.80 -22.89 4.97
C THR A 209 7.15 -24.06 5.67
#